data_d84c2093e5aa6ad2477adefda42dcaee
#
_entry.id   d84c2093e5aa6ad2477adefda42dcaee
#
_cell.length_a   1.000
_cell.length_b   1.000
_cell.length_c   1.000
_cell.angle_alpha   90.00
_cell.angle_beta   90.00
_cell.angle_gamma   90.00
#
_symmetry.space_group_name_H-M   'P 1'
#
loop_
_entity.id
_entity.type
_entity.pdbx_description
1 polymer ?
#
loop_
_entity_poly.entity_id
_entity_poly.type
_entity_poly.pdbx_seq_one_letter_code
_entity_poly.pdbx_strand_id
1 'polypeptide(L)'
;KIEIDFKPASTLGQEVVVAATRTPTRILESPVTVERMSSTTIRNLPAPNYYEAIANLKGVDMHTASLTFRTVTTRGFVSSGNTKLNQLVDGMDNQAPGLNFSVGSVIGPTELDVDNVELLAGASSALYGSGGINGTLLINSKNPFKYQGVSFNIKQGIMHTDGSQRKASPYYDWAFRWAKAFNNKFA
;
A
#
# COMPACT_ATOMS: atom_id res chain seq x y z
N LYS A 1 -15.99 -40.67 29.20
CA LYS A 1 -15.92 -40.29 27.77
C LYS A 1 -16.14 -38.79 27.72
N ILE A 2 -15.09 -38.05 27.44
CA ILE A 2 -15.15 -36.58 27.28
C ILE A 2 -15.49 -36.34 25.82
N GLU A 3 -16.67 -35.83 25.55
CA GLU A 3 -17.11 -35.41 24.23
C GLU A 3 -16.69 -33.93 24.06
N ILE A 4 -15.70 -33.67 23.21
CA ILE A 4 -15.24 -32.32 22.91
C ILE A 4 -15.95 -31.87 21.62
N ASP A 5 -16.94 -31.03 21.79
CA ASP A 5 -17.69 -30.43 20.67
C ASP A 5 -16.94 -29.18 20.19
N PHE A 6 -16.25 -29.29 19.07
CA PHE A 6 -15.60 -28.15 18.39
C PHE A 6 -16.67 -27.41 17.60
N LYS A 7 -17.14 -26.28 18.12
CA LYS A 7 -17.92 -25.34 17.33
C LYS A 7 -16.93 -24.49 16.52
N PRO A 8 -16.91 -24.57 15.19
CA PRO A 8 -16.09 -23.66 14.39
C PRO A 8 -16.64 -22.24 14.57
N ALA A 9 -15.96 -21.43 15.35
CA ALA A 9 -16.20 -20.00 15.39
C ALA A 9 -15.54 -19.38 14.17
N SER A 10 -16.23 -19.35 13.05
CA SER A 10 -15.83 -18.49 11.94
C SER A 10 -16.19 -17.05 12.30
N THR A 11 -15.33 -16.38 13.02
CA THR A 11 -15.32 -14.92 13.00
C THR A 11 -14.80 -14.53 11.62
N LEU A 12 -15.69 -14.28 10.68
CA LEU A 12 -15.38 -13.46 9.52
C LEU A 12 -14.80 -12.18 10.08
N GLY A 13 -13.49 -12.00 9.93
CA GLY A 13 -12.81 -10.77 10.32
C GLY A 13 -13.53 -9.62 9.65
N GLN A 14 -14.12 -8.73 10.44
CA GLN A 14 -14.84 -7.57 9.93
C GLN A 14 -13.76 -6.61 9.43
N GLU A 15 -13.35 -6.78 8.19
CA GLU A 15 -12.39 -5.90 7.57
C GLU A 15 -13.04 -4.54 7.32
N VAL A 16 -12.44 -3.51 7.90
CA VAL A 16 -12.91 -2.13 7.84
C VAL A 16 -12.08 -1.38 6.81
N VAL A 17 -12.73 -0.62 5.95
CA VAL A 17 -12.13 0.24 4.94
C VAL A 17 -12.57 1.68 5.12
N VAL A 18 -11.75 2.62 4.72
CA VAL A 18 -12.01 4.05 4.82
C VAL A 18 -12.18 4.69 3.44
N ALA A 19 -11.63 4.06 2.40
CA ALA A 19 -11.56 4.62 1.05
C ALA A 19 -12.91 5.06 0.47
N ALA A 20 -13.98 4.29 0.71
CA ALA A 20 -15.26 4.52 0.05
C ALA A 20 -16.06 5.71 0.61
N THR A 21 -15.92 6.00 1.90
CA THR A 21 -16.79 6.95 2.60
C THR A 21 -16.05 7.98 3.44
N ARG A 22 -14.70 7.92 3.49
CA ARG A 22 -13.82 8.68 4.39
C ARG A 22 -14.11 8.44 5.89
N THR A 23 -14.96 7.49 6.20
CA THR A 23 -15.25 7.01 7.55
C THR A 23 -15.08 5.50 7.61
N PRO A 24 -14.68 4.95 8.75
CA PRO A 24 -14.52 3.49 8.87
C PRO A 24 -15.86 2.78 8.62
N THR A 25 -15.92 1.99 7.55
CA THR A 25 -17.09 1.16 7.20
C THR A 25 -16.63 -0.27 6.94
N ARG A 26 -17.54 -1.22 7.10
CA ARG A 26 -17.23 -2.61 6.74
C ARG A 26 -17.11 -2.72 5.22
N ILE A 27 -16.16 -3.51 4.75
CA ILE A 27 -15.92 -3.67 3.30
C ILE A 27 -17.18 -4.15 2.57
N LEU A 28 -17.99 -4.99 3.20
CA LEU A 28 -19.24 -5.49 2.63
C LEU A 28 -20.39 -4.47 2.61
N GLU A 29 -20.29 -3.43 3.41
CA GLU A 29 -21.27 -2.32 3.48
C GLU A 29 -20.85 -1.14 2.61
N SER A 30 -19.68 -1.22 1.99
CA SER A 30 -19.15 -0.17 1.12
C SER A 30 -20.01 -0.03 -0.14
N PRO A 31 -20.42 1.19 -0.51
CA PRO A 31 -21.20 1.43 -1.72
C PRO A 31 -20.41 1.22 -3.01
N VAL A 32 -19.10 1.11 -2.91
CA VAL A 32 -18.19 0.90 -4.04
C VAL A 32 -17.18 -0.20 -3.69
N THR A 33 -16.65 -0.84 -4.73
CA THR A 33 -15.62 -1.87 -4.55
C THR A 33 -14.31 -1.24 -4.08
N VAL A 34 -13.85 -1.68 -2.93
CA VAL A 34 -12.55 -1.34 -2.37
C VAL A 34 -11.71 -2.60 -2.28
N GLU A 35 -10.53 -2.57 -2.87
CA GLU A 35 -9.53 -3.61 -2.67
C GLU A 35 -8.62 -3.18 -1.52
N ARG A 36 -8.32 -4.10 -0.61
CA ARG A 36 -7.50 -3.81 0.57
C ARG A 36 -6.38 -4.83 0.74
N MET A 37 -5.23 -4.31 1.12
CA MET A 37 -4.06 -5.12 1.47
C MET A 37 -3.63 -4.75 2.90
N SER A 38 -3.63 -5.73 3.78
CA SER A 38 -3.20 -5.54 5.18
C SER A 38 -1.68 -5.61 5.32
N SER A 39 -1.15 -5.10 6.42
CA SER A 39 0.29 -5.21 6.75
C SER A 39 0.79 -6.66 6.81
N THR A 40 -0.08 -7.59 7.19
CA THR A 40 0.25 -9.03 7.20
C THR A 40 0.39 -9.56 5.78
N THR A 41 -0.51 -9.18 4.89
CA THR A 41 -0.44 -9.55 3.47
C THR A 41 0.82 -8.97 2.83
N ILE A 42 1.11 -7.69 3.06
CA ILE A 42 2.31 -7.01 2.56
C ILE A 42 3.58 -7.76 2.97
N ARG A 43 3.67 -8.16 4.24
CA ARG A 43 4.84 -8.86 4.77
C ARG A 43 5.05 -10.26 4.19
N ASN A 44 3.97 -10.94 3.84
CA ASN A 44 4.01 -12.33 3.36
C ASN A 44 4.18 -12.43 1.84
N LEU A 45 4.04 -11.32 1.12
CA LEU A 45 4.24 -11.30 -0.32
C LEU A 45 5.74 -11.27 -0.67
N PRO A 46 6.18 -12.11 -1.60
CA PRO A 46 7.57 -12.16 -2.05
C PRO A 46 7.86 -11.01 -3.04
N ALA A 47 7.70 -9.77 -2.59
CA ALA A 47 7.97 -8.57 -3.38
C ALA A 47 9.17 -7.80 -2.82
N PRO A 48 10.02 -7.20 -3.66
CA PRO A 48 11.14 -6.38 -3.22
C PRO A 48 10.73 -5.24 -2.30
N ASN A 49 9.58 -4.61 -2.58
CA ASN A 49 8.98 -3.58 -1.73
C ASN A 49 7.45 -3.72 -1.70
N TYR A 50 6.81 -3.10 -0.71
CA TYR A 50 5.36 -3.17 -0.54
C TYR A 50 4.59 -2.56 -1.71
N TYR A 51 5.18 -1.57 -2.38
CA TYR A 51 4.51 -0.91 -3.50
C TYR A 51 4.35 -1.86 -4.70
N GLU A 52 5.31 -2.75 -4.91
CA GLU A 52 5.23 -3.78 -5.94
C GLU A 52 4.14 -4.82 -5.62
N ALA A 53 3.92 -5.06 -4.34
CA ALA A 53 2.86 -5.94 -3.88
C ALA A 53 1.45 -5.45 -4.26
N ILE A 54 1.27 -4.13 -4.47
CA ILE A 54 0.00 -3.52 -4.90
C ILE A 54 -0.44 -4.05 -6.27
N ALA A 55 0.48 -4.48 -7.13
CA ALA A 55 0.15 -5.10 -8.42
C ALA A 55 -0.69 -6.39 -8.28
N ASN A 56 -0.72 -7.00 -7.10
CA ASN A 56 -1.56 -8.18 -6.84
C ASN A 56 -3.02 -7.85 -6.54
N LEU A 57 -3.36 -6.57 -6.37
CA LEU A 57 -4.75 -6.15 -6.23
C LEU A 57 -5.48 -6.26 -7.58
N LYS A 58 -6.77 -6.56 -7.52
CA LYS A 58 -7.57 -6.75 -8.73
C LYS A 58 -7.71 -5.45 -9.53
N GLY A 59 -7.50 -5.55 -10.84
CA GLY A 59 -7.65 -4.43 -11.75
C GLY A 59 -6.55 -3.37 -11.65
N VAL A 60 -5.43 -3.74 -11.04
CA VAL A 60 -4.23 -2.91 -10.95
C VAL A 60 -3.23 -3.32 -12.01
N ASP A 61 -2.73 -2.33 -12.73
CA ASP A 61 -1.60 -2.46 -13.63
C ASP A 61 -0.41 -1.68 -13.05
N MET A 62 0.79 -2.21 -13.17
CA MET A 62 2.01 -1.56 -12.70
C MET A 62 2.86 -1.11 -13.89
N HIS A 63 3.15 0.17 -13.94
CA HIS A 63 4.12 0.69 -14.89
C HIS A 63 5.48 0.83 -14.20
N THR A 64 6.49 0.16 -14.75
CA THR A 64 7.86 0.20 -14.24
C THR A 64 8.72 1.05 -15.17
N ALA A 65 9.06 2.26 -14.74
CA ALA A 65 9.94 3.15 -15.49
C ALA A 65 11.42 2.91 -15.12
N SER A 66 11.70 2.51 -13.87
CA SER A 66 13.02 2.12 -13.39
C SER A 66 12.91 1.13 -12.24
N LEU A 67 14.04 0.67 -11.72
CA LEU A 67 14.07 -0.21 -10.54
C LEU A 67 13.41 0.41 -9.30
N THR A 68 13.54 1.72 -9.16
CA THR A 68 13.03 2.48 -8.01
C THR A 68 11.81 3.32 -8.32
N PHE A 69 11.45 3.49 -9.61
CA PHE A 69 10.30 4.27 -10.01
C PHE A 69 9.24 3.40 -10.67
N ARG A 70 8.21 3.14 -9.93
CA ARG A 70 7.03 2.38 -10.35
C ARG A 70 5.78 3.16 -10.00
N THR A 71 4.83 3.16 -10.91
CA THR A 71 3.54 3.81 -10.73
C THR A 71 2.42 2.81 -10.92
N VAL A 72 1.41 2.95 -10.07
CA VAL A 72 0.19 2.16 -10.16
C VAL A 72 -0.77 2.83 -11.10
N THR A 73 -1.47 2.05 -11.87
CA THR A 73 -2.59 2.49 -12.69
C THR A 73 -3.71 1.45 -12.62
N THR A 74 -4.90 1.86 -12.99
CA THR A 74 -6.07 0.98 -13.01
C THR A 74 -6.79 1.10 -14.34
N ARG A 75 -7.59 0.09 -14.67
CA ARG A 75 -8.48 0.10 -15.83
C ARG A 75 -7.74 0.28 -17.18
N GLY A 76 -6.52 -0.22 -17.29
CA GLY A 76 -5.76 -0.20 -18.54
C GLY A 76 -5.20 1.16 -18.96
N PHE A 77 -5.26 2.18 -18.10
CA PHE A 77 -4.65 3.49 -18.38
C PHE A 77 -3.16 3.48 -18.06
N VAL A 78 -2.41 2.63 -18.73
CA VAL A 78 -0.97 2.46 -18.48
C VAL A 78 -0.19 3.68 -18.98
N SER A 79 0.39 4.42 -18.04
CA SER A 79 1.18 5.61 -18.32
C SER A 79 2.16 5.87 -17.19
N SER A 80 3.39 6.27 -17.51
CA SER A 80 4.40 6.65 -16.52
C SER A 80 4.05 7.93 -15.76
N GLY A 81 3.30 8.84 -16.38
CA GLY A 81 2.82 10.08 -15.79
C GLY A 81 1.30 10.03 -15.63
N ASN A 82 0.76 9.08 -14.86
CA ASN A 82 -0.67 8.95 -14.67
C ASN A 82 -1.23 10.07 -13.77
N THR A 83 -1.81 11.09 -14.38
CA THR A 83 -2.47 12.22 -13.70
C THR A 83 -3.92 11.94 -13.31
N LYS A 84 -4.40 10.72 -13.55
CA LYS A 84 -5.80 10.33 -13.34
C LYS A 84 -6.01 9.40 -12.14
N LEU A 85 -4.93 9.04 -11.46
CA LEU A 85 -4.95 8.25 -10.23
C LEU A 85 -4.39 9.11 -9.09
N ASN A 86 -5.17 9.29 -8.05
CA ASN A 86 -4.68 9.92 -6.82
C ASN A 86 -3.92 8.92 -5.97
N GLN A 87 -2.81 9.35 -5.40
CA GLN A 87 -2.09 8.60 -4.37
C GLN A 87 -2.01 9.44 -3.11
N LEU A 88 -2.56 8.95 -2.04
CA LEU A 88 -2.60 9.62 -0.74
C LEU A 88 -1.86 8.78 0.30
N VAL A 89 -1.06 9.45 1.11
CA VAL A 89 -0.39 8.86 2.28
C VAL A 89 -0.94 9.55 3.52
N ASP A 90 -1.61 8.82 4.39
CA ASP A 90 -2.29 9.35 5.58
C ASP A 90 -3.22 10.54 5.28
N GLY A 91 -3.86 10.51 4.11
CA GLY A 91 -4.73 11.57 3.64
C GLY A 91 -4.02 12.76 2.99
N MET A 92 -2.70 12.78 2.96
CA MET A 92 -1.90 13.79 2.27
C MET A 92 -1.64 13.37 0.82
N ASP A 93 -1.72 14.34 -0.08
CA ASP A 93 -1.45 14.11 -1.50
C ASP A 93 0.03 13.78 -1.73
N ASN A 94 0.28 12.64 -2.36
CA ASN A 94 1.62 12.15 -2.70
C ASN A 94 1.86 12.24 -4.22
N GLN A 95 1.53 13.36 -4.79
CA GLN A 95 1.75 13.68 -6.20
C GLN A 95 2.90 14.68 -6.37
N ALA A 96 3.53 14.65 -7.53
CA ALA A 96 4.58 15.60 -7.87
C ALA A 96 3.98 17.02 -8.01
N PRO A 97 4.45 18.01 -7.23
CA PRO A 97 3.93 19.37 -7.32
C PRO A 97 4.04 19.94 -8.74
N GLY A 98 2.95 20.50 -9.25
CA GLY A 98 2.88 21.11 -10.57
C GLY A 98 2.77 20.14 -11.75
N LEU A 99 3.11 18.88 -11.58
CA LEU A 99 3.00 17.86 -12.63
C LEU A 99 1.81 16.92 -12.41
N ASN A 100 1.26 16.89 -11.22
CA ASN A 100 0.06 16.16 -10.81
C ASN A 100 0.06 14.67 -11.20
N PHE A 101 1.22 14.02 -11.21
CA PHE A 101 1.30 12.57 -11.35
C PHE A 101 1.80 11.94 -10.05
N SER A 102 1.37 10.73 -9.78
CA SER A 102 1.80 9.97 -8.62
C SER A 102 3.32 9.77 -8.65
N VAL A 103 4.00 10.12 -7.56
CA VAL A 103 5.45 9.85 -7.40
C VAL A 103 5.74 8.36 -7.18
N GLY A 104 4.71 7.54 -7.14
CA GLY A 104 4.81 6.10 -7.13
C GLY A 104 5.51 5.58 -5.87
N SER A 105 6.50 4.74 -6.10
CA SER A 105 7.29 4.11 -5.05
C SER A 105 8.48 4.93 -4.54
N VAL A 106 8.74 6.12 -5.11
CA VAL A 106 9.96 6.90 -4.79
C VAL A 106 9.84 7.59 -3.44
N ILE A 107 8.67 8.11 -3.13
CA ILE A 107 8.40 8.82 -1.88
C ILE A 107 7.20 8.15 -1.19
N GLY A 108 7.37 7.81 0.07
CA GLY A 108 6.31 7.20 0.85
C GLY A 108 6.83 6.54 2.13
N PRO A 109 5.96 5.96 2.94
CA PRO A 109 6.35 5.23 4.13
C PRO A 109 7.12 3.97 3.76
N THR A 110 7.97 3.52 4.66
CA THR A 110 8.63 2.22 4.53
C THR A 110 7.64 1.08 4.75
N GLU A 111 7.94 -0.10 4.24
CA GLU A 111 7.12 -1.31 4.46
C GLU A 111 6.83 -1.59 5.94
N LEU A 112 7.78 -1.23 6.82
CA LEU A 112 7.63 -1.40 8.26
C LEU A 112 6.55 -0.50 8.85
N ASP A 113 6.29 0.65 8.23
CA ASP A 113 5.35 1.64 8.74
C ASP A 113 3.96 1.58 8.06
N VAL A 114 3.81 0.83 6.99
CA VAL A 114 2.51 0.64 6.35
C VAL A 114 1.62 -0.28 7.18
N ASP A 115 0.43 0.18 7.55
CA ASP A 115 -0.61 -0.62 8.21
C ASP A 115 -1.50 -1.31 7.18
N ASN A 116 -2.00 -0.54 6.23
CA ASN A 116 -2.79 -1.08 5.13
C ASN A 116 -2.69 -0.19 3.89
N VAL A 117 -3.02 -0.77 2.76
CA VAL A 117 -3.20 -0.09 1.49
C VAL A 117 -4.62 -0.36 1.02
N GLU A 118 -5.35 0.69 0.66
CA GLU A 118 -6.69 0.61 0.13
C GLU A 118 -6.72 1.21 -1.28
N LEU A 119 -7.33 0.50 -2.21
CA LEU A 119 -7.54 0.98 -3.57
C LEU A 119 -9.03 1.11 -3.83
N LEU A 120 -9.45 2.32 -4.07
CA LEU A 120 -10.76 2.65 -4.59
C LEU A 120 -10.66 2.72 -6.12
N ALA A 121 -11.11 1.66 -6.80
CA ALA A 121 -11.04 1.59 -8.25
C ALA A 121 -12.21 2.35 -8.87
N GLY A 122 -11.92 3.36 -9.68
CA GLY A 122 -12.90 4.16 -10.40
C GLY A 122 -12.99 5.60 -9.96
N ALA A 123 -14.03 6.29 -10.41
CA ALA A 123 -14.21 7.70 -10.15
C ALA A 123 -14.41 7.98 -8.65
N SER A 124 -13.44 8.65 -8.07
CA SER A 124 -13.40 9.01 -6.64
C SER A 124 -13.19 10.50 -6.41
N SER A 125 -13.24 11.28 -7.48
CA SER A 125 -12.96 12.71 -7.45
C SER A 125 -13.88 13.51 -6.52
N ALA A 126 -15.10 13.07 -6.29
CA ALA A 126 -16.01 13.68 -5.33
C ALA A 126 -15.50 13.63 -3.88
N LEU A 127 -14.71 12.62 -3.54
CA LEU A 127 -14.16 12.40 -2.20
C LEU A 127 -12.72 12.87 -2.05
N TYR A 128 -11.93 12.72 -3.12
CA TYR A 128 -10.46 12.84 -3.06
C TYR A 128 -9.87 13.83 -4.05
N GLY A 129 -10.69 14.62 -4.74
CA GLY A 129 -10.24 15.68 -5.64
C GLY A 129 -10.07 15.25 -7.10
N SER A 130 -9.68 16.18 -7.94
CA SER A 130 -9.76 16.13 -9.40
C SER A 130 -8.93 15.00 -10.07
N GLY A 131 -7.87 14.52 -9.44
CA GLY A 131 -7.04 13.44 -9.97
C GLY A 131 -7.65 12.05 -9.89
N GLY A 132 -8.72 11.85 -9.10
CA GLY A 132 -9.33 10.54 -8.85
C GLY A 132 -10.29 10.05 -9.93
N ILE A 133 -9.89 10.10 -11.20
CA ILE A 133 -10.72 9.66 -12.35
C ILE A 133 -10.67 8.13 -12.48
N ASN A 134 -9.48 7.57 -12.40
CA ASN A 134 -9.26 6.12 -12.51
C ASN A 134 -9.35 5.41 -11.17
N GLY A 135 -9.06 6.11 -10.10
CA GLY A 135 -9.08 5.60 -8.75
C GLY A 135 -8.28 6.44 -7.78
N THR A 136 -8.33 6.01 -6.54
CA THR A 136 -7.51 6.58 -5.45
C THR A 136 -6.84 5.46 -4.70
N LEU A 137 -5.52 5.55 -4.56
CA LEU A 137 -4.71 4.69 -3.72
C LEU A 137 -4.47 5.39 -2.39
N LEU A 138 -4.92 4.77 -1.31
CA LEU A 138 -4.67 5.24 0.05
C LEU A 138 -3.67 4.33 0.72
N ILE A 139 -2.61 4.91 1.23
CA ILE A 139 -1.58 4.23 2.00
C ILE A 139 -1.70 4.76 3.43
N ASN A 140 -2.05 3.91 4.35
CA ASN A 140 -2.22 4.28 5.74
C ASN A 140 -1.04 3.78 6.57
N SER A 141 -0.43 4.67 7.34
CA SER A 141 0.68 4.33 8.21
C SER A 141 0.22 3.71 9.53
N LYS A 142 1.11 3.02 10.20
CA LYS A 142 0.87 2.43 11.52
C LYS A 142 0.76 3.51 12.58
N ASN A 143 -0.35 3.50 13.30
CA ASN A 143 -0.55 4.40 14.44
C ASN A 143 0.51 4.13 15.53
N PRO A 144 1.33 5.12 15.91
CA PRO A 144 2.40 4.94 16.88
C PRO A 144 1.93 4.63 18.30
N PHE A 145 0.69 4.99 18.65
CA PHE A 145 0.09 4.62 19.93
C PHE A 145 -0.24 3.12 20.00
N LYS A 146 -0.64 2.54 18.89
CA LYS A 146 -1.02 1.11 18.80
C LYS A 146 0.18 0.22 18.54
N TYR A 147 1.10 0.66 17.68
CA TYR A 147 2.25 -0.12 17.21
C TYR A 147 3.55 0.47 17.76
N GLN A 148 3.79 0.26 19.05
CA GLN A 148 5.01 0.70 19.71
C GLN A 148 6.14 -0.32 19.58
N GLY A 149 7.38 0.16 19.72
CA GLY A 149 8.58 -0.68 19.72
C GLY A 149 9.53 -0.37 18.57
N VAL A 150 10.49 -1.26 18.40
CA VAL A 150 11.51 -1.18 17.35
C VAL A 150 11.24 -2.28 16.35
N SER A 151 11.33 -1.93 15.09
CA SER A 151 11.27 -2.89 13.98
C SER A 151 12.36 -2.54 12.98
N PHE A 152 13.01 -3.55 12.43
CA PHE A 152 13.95 -3.38 11.35
C PHE A 152 13.77 -4.48 10.30
N ASN A 153 14.13 -4.17 9.07
CA ASN A 153 14.12 -5.10 7.96
C ASN A 153 15.39 -4.90 7.14
N ILE A 154 16.00 -6.00 6.73
CA ILE A 154 17.16 -6.00 5.86
C ILE A 154 16.85 -6.95 4.71
N LYS A 155 16.88 -6.44 3.49
CA LYS A 155 16.75 -7.24 2.27
C LYS A 155 18.06 -7.19 1.50
N GLN A 156 18.50 -8.33 1.05
CA GLN A 156 19.69 -8.46 0.20
C GLN A 156 19.34 -9.28 -1.03
N GLY A 157 19.89 -8.89 -2.15
CA GLY A 157 19.66 -9.60 -3.39
C GLY A 157 20.79 -9.34 -4.39
N ILE A 158 20.76 -10.07 -5.48
CA ILE A 158 21.66 -9.89 -6.60
C ILE A 158 20.79 -9.60 -7.83
N MET A 159 21.04 -8.47 -8.45
CA MET A 159 20.46 -8.16 -9.75
C MET A 159 21.38 -8.71 -10.82
N HIS A 160 20.90 -9.73 -11.50
CA HIS A 160 21.61 -10.34 -12.63
C HIS A 160 20.73 -10.26 -13.86
N THR A 161 21.23 -9.60 -14.89
CA THR A 161 20.59 -9.58 -16.19
C THR A 161 21.48 -10.37 -17.13
N ASP A 162 20.91 -11.37 -17.76
CA ASP A 162 21.63 -12.19 -18.73
C ASP A 162 21.91 -11.36 -19.99
N GLY A 163 23.06 -10.68 -19.99
CA GLY A 163 23.46 -9.81 -21.08
C GLY A 163 24.90 -9.37 -20.94
N SER A 164 25.59 -9.29 -22.07
CA SER A 164 27.02 -8.94 -22.15
C SER A 164 27.33 -7.51 -21.67
N GLN A 165 26.32 -6.67 -21.49
CA GLN A 165 26.48 -5.25 -21.18
C GLN A 165 26.41 -4.90 -19.68
N ARG A 166 25.94 -5.80 -18.81
CA ARG A 166 25.78 -5.51 -17.39
C ARG A 166 26.25 -6.65 -16.50
N LYS A 167 27.19 -6.35 -15.63
CA LYS A 167 27.64 -7.29 -14.60
C LYS A 167 26.57 -7.40 -13.51
N ALA A 168 26.52 -8.57 -12.85
CA ALA A 168 25.71 -8.75 -11.65
C ALA A 168 26.04 -7.68 -10.61
N SER A 169 25.03 -7.05 -10.05
CA SER A 169 25.20 -6.03 -9.02
C SER A 169 24.44 -6.40 -7.75
N PRO A 170 25.01 -6.20 -6.57
CA PRO A 170 24.31 -6.44 -5.32
C PRO A 170 23.20 -5.40 -5.14
N TYR A 171 22.11 -5.83 -4.53
CA TYR A 171 21.00 -5.00 -4.09
C TYR A 171 20.92 -5.07 -2.57
N TYR A 172 20.82 -3.90 -1.95
CA TYR A 172 20.63 -3.77 -0.51
C TYR A 172 19.45 -2.83 -0.25
N ASP A 173 18.57 -3.26 0.63
CA ASP A 173 17.49 -2.44 1.16
C ASP A 173 17.41 -2.67 2.66
N TRP A 174 17.34 -1.60 3.42
CA TRP A 174 17.19 -1.65 4.86
C TRP A 174 16.21 -0.59 5.33
N ALA A 175 15.38 -0.97 6.28
CA ALA A 175 14.41 -0.08 6.89
C ALA A 175 14.44 -0.22 8.41
N PHE A 176 14.24 0.89 9.09
CA PHE A 176 14.18 0.97 10.54
C PHE A 176 12.94 1.78 10.93
N ARG A 177 12.22 1.28 11.91
CA ARG A 177 11.09 1.96 12.52
C ARG A 177 11.20 1.91 14.03
N TRP A 178 11.06 3.05 14.67
CA TRP A 178 10.92 3.17 16.12
C TRP A 178 9.70 4.00 16.45
N ALA A 179 8.86 3.53 17.36
CA ALA A 179 7.70 4.25 17.83
C ALA A 179 7.54 4.05 19.34
N LYS A 180 7.25 5.12 20.04
CA LYS A 180 7.00 5.12 21.48
C LYS A 180 5.95 6.17 21.81
N ALA A 181 4.92 5.75 22.52
CA ALA A 181 3.97 6.68 23.14
C ALA A 181 4.50 7.08 24.53
N PHE A 182 4.65 8.38 24.76
CA PHE A 182 5.07 8.92 26.04
C PHE A 182 3.88 9.16 26.96
N ASN A 183 2.76 9.53 26.40
CA ASN A 183 1.48 9.70 27.08
C ASN A 183 0.37 9.46 26.07
N ASN A 184 -0.89 9.41 26.50
CA ASN A 184 -2.02 9.29 25.58
C ASN A 184 -2.20 10.48 24.60
N LYS A 185 -1.31 11.49 24.68
CA LYS A 185 -1.37 12.69 23.85
C LYS A 185 -0.19 12.85 22.91
N PHE A 186 0.91 12.13 23.15
CA PHE A 186 2.15 12.30 22.40
C PHE A 186 2.81 10.94 22.12
N ALA A 187 3.15 10.71 20.87
CA ALA A 187 3.88 9.53 20.40
C ALA A 187 4.85 9.89 19.27
#